data_3a76337fc90cbec989d22a646f328f11
#
_entry.id   3a76337fc90cbec989d22a646f328f11
#
_cell.length_a   1.000
_cell.length_b   1.000
_cell.length_c   1.000
_cell.angle_alpha   90.00
_cell.angle_beta   90.00
_cell.angle_gamma   90.00
#
_symmetry.space_group_name_H-M   'P 1'
#
loop_
_entity.id
_entity.type
_entity.pdbx_description
1 polymer ?
#
loop_
_entity_poly.entity_id
_entity_poly.type
_entity_poly.pdbx_seq_one_letter_code
_entity_poly.pdbx_strand_id
1 'polypeptide(L)'
;MSVASPGSISTENTEHQLPVGFSIAGLTFVLAALSWVGPFSIDTYLQSIPAISENLNAPTAAVQQTMTAFLFFFAVMSLWHGAISDAYGRRKPVLISMGFFLAASLGCAFSNNVALLMVFRAVQGATAGAGTIIGRAVVRDLFKGAAAQRIMSHIATMFTIAPVMAPVIGGWFQVWFNWRSIFIFMTVMAAFILVSCFKLYPETLPREERQRLNITFLGKSYWKVMTAMPFLSSCLALSFISIGFFIYILSAPMFLAKHLGLKETQYIVLFLPMSIAMVIGAWISGRCAGKMSGMKTIGIGFIVMSVAAIGNVVLNIMVAPALPWTLAPVILYVLGMAIASPSLTLISLDLFPSQRGLASSCQGFLSLGASSLMSAFIAFFWGTTLSLAWTMLIILAFGAIFLLIYQATVKA
;
A
#
# COMPACT_ATOMS: atom_id res chain seq x y z
N MET A 1 42.93 38.62 -30.97
CA MET A 1 41.62 37.96 -30.87
C MET A 1 41.82 36.69 -30.03
N SER A 2 41.51 36.77 -28.74
CA SER A 2 41.63 35.68 -27.78
C SER A 2 40.31 34.93 -27.74
N VAL A 3 40.33 33.62 -28.06
CA VAL A 3 39.17 32.74 -28.01
C VAL A 3 39.03 32.28 -26.55
N ALA A 4 37.94 32.73 -25.88
CA ALA A 4 37.59 32.30 -24.54
C ALA A 4 37.19 30.80 -24.57
N SER A 5 37.81 29.99 -23.73
CA SER A 5 37.44 28.60 -23.47
C SER A 5 36.07 28.51 -22.80
N PRO A 6 35.20 27.51 -23.15
CA PRO A 6 33.95 27.35 -22.47
C PRO A 6 34.20 26.83 -21.06
N GLY A 7 33.64 27.60 -20.08
CA GLY A 7 33.74 27.30 -18.66
C GLY A 7 33.26 25.90 -18.33
N SER A 8 34.09 25.20 -17.58
CA SER A 8 33.77 23.97 -16.89
C SER A 8 32.53 24.19 -16.00
N ILE A 9 31.43 23.55 -16.35
CA ILE A 9 30.27 23.41 -15.47
C ILE A 9 30.76 22.59 -14.27
N SER A 10 31.07 23.27 -13.18
CA SER A 10 31.30 22.65 -11.89
C SER A 10 29.99 21.94 -11.49
N THR A 11 30.00 20.64 -11.55
CA THR A 11 29.00 19.79 -10.87
C THR A 11 29.24 19.99 -9.37
N GLU A 12 28.69 21.04 -8.79
CA GLU A 12 28.53 21.14 -7.35
C GLU A 12 27.60 20.02 -6.90
N ASN A 13 28.21 18.94 -6.41
CA ASN A 13 27.58 17.93 -5.59
C ASN A 13 27.08 18.62 -4.32
N THR A 14 25.88 19.18 -4.34
CA THR A 14 25.14 19.55 -3.14
C THR A 14 24.64 18.25 -2.50
N GLU A 15 25.57 17.46 -1.94
CA GLU A 15 25.25 16.48 -0.92
C GLU A 15 24.76 17.28 0.29
N HIS A 16 23.45 17.30 0.51
CA HIS A 16 22.92 17.73 1.80
C HIS A 16 23.50 16.79 2.85
N GLN A 17 24.35 17.34 3.71
CA GLN A 17 25.05 16.58 4.75
C GLN A 17 24.02 16.08 5.75
N LEU A 18 23.99 14.76 5.95
CA LEU A 18 23.27 14.17 7.08
C LEU A 18 23.73 14.84 8.38
N PRO A 19 22.85 15.01 9.36
CA PRO A 19 23.26 15.46 10.69
C PRO A 19 24.42 14.61 11.23
N VAL A 20 25.34 15.23 11.94
CA VAL A 20 26.52 14.56 12.49
C VAL A 20 26.11 13.30 13.27
N GLY A 21 26.77 12.18 12.98
CA GLY A 21 26.50 10.87 13.62
C GLY A 21 25.47 9.98 12.90
N PHE A 22 24.90 10.39 11.77
CA PHE A 22 23.98 9.55 10.99
C PHE A 22 24.61 9.04 9.69
N SER A 23 24.29 7.79 9.30
CA SER A 23 24.76 7.19 8.04
C SER A 23 23.61 7.03 7.03
N ILE A 24 23.91 7.19 5.74
CA ILE A 24 22.95 6.97 4.65
C ILE A 24 22.42 5.52 4.68
N ALA A 25 23.31 4.56 4.89
CA ALA A 25 22.93 3.15 4.95
C ALA A 25 21.98 2.86 6.13
N GLY A 26 22.28 3.41 7.33
CA GLY A 26 21.41 3.27 8.50
C GLY A 26 20.05 3.91 8.30
N LEU A 27 19.99 5.10 7.72
CA LEU A 27 18.73 5.77 7.41
C LEU A 27 17.92 4.98 6.38
N THR A 28 18.56 4.54 5.29
CA THR A 28 17.89 3.74 4.24
C THR A 28 17.32 2.44 4.81
N PHE A 29 18.09 1.76 5.68
CA PHE A 29 17.61 0.56 6.37
C PHE A 29 16.37 0.84 7.22
N VAL A 30 16.38 1.89 8.03
CA VAL A 30 15.21 2.24 8.88
C VAL A 30 14.00 2.63 8.04
N LEU A 31 14.18 3.40 6.96
CA LEU A 31 13.10 3.77 6.05
C LEU A 31 12.51 2.55 5.34
N ALA A 32 13.35 1.60 4.95
CA ALA A 32 12.90 0.33 4.37
C ALA A 32 12.11 -0.51 5.39
N ALA A 33 12.63 -0.64 6.62
CA ALA A 33 11.96 -1.37 7.70
C ALA A 33 10.60 -0.74 8.07
N LEU A 34 10.52 0.58 8.15
CA LEU A 34 9.28 1.31 8.38
C LEU A 34 8.25 1.07 7.26
N SER A 35 8.69 0.87 6.01
CA SER A 35 7.80 0.59 4.89
C SER A 35 7.14 -0.80 4.95
N TRP A 36 7.69 -1.73 5.71
CA TRP A 36 7.17 -3.09 5.89
C TRP A 36 6.01 -3.17 6.88
N VAL A 37 5.89 -2.21 7.80
CA VAL A 37 4.90 -2.26 8.89
C VAL A 37 3.47 -2.46 8.37
N GLY A 38 3.06 -1.71 7.34
CA GLY A 38 1.73 -1.82 6.74
C GLY A 38 1.49 -3.19 6.08
N PRO A 39 2.26 -3.57 5.05
CA PRO A 39 2.10 -4.87 4.37
C PRO A 39 2.17 -6.07 5.32
N PHE A 40 3.15 -6.13 6.23
CA PHE A 40 3.21 -7.23 7.19
C PHE A 40 1.97 -7.30 8.07
N SER A 41 1.44 -6.16 8.53
CA SER A 41 0.21 -6.12 9.35
C SER A 41 -1.05 -6.60 8.62
N ILE A 42 -1.06 -6.55 7.29
CA ILE A 42 -2.15 -7.02 6.44
C ILE A 42 -1.94 -8.50 6.11
N ASP A 43 -0.82 -8.82 5.48
CA ASP A 43 -0.63 -10.07 4.78
C ASP A 43 -0.31 -11.26 5.72
N THR A 44 0.36 -11.02 6.87
CA THR A 44 0.55 -12.06 7.89
C THR A 44 -0.73 -12.39 8.63
N TYR A 45 -1.58 -11.37 8.88
CA TYR A 45 -2.81 -11.51 9.64
C TYR A 45 -3.90 -12.28 8.91
N LEU A 46 -4.06 -12.04 7.61
CA LEU A 46 -5.16 -12.60 6.82
C LEU A 46 -5.27 -14.12 6.96
N GLN A 47 -4.16 -14.81 7.02
CA GLN A 47 -4.13 -16.27 7.10
C GLN A 47 -4.65 -16.81 8.43
N SER A 48 -4.61 -16.00 9.48
CA SER A 48 -5.07 -16.38 10.81
C SER A 48 -6.56 -16.16 11.05
N ILE A 49 -7.28 -15.52 10.13
CA ILE A 49 -8.71 -15.22 10.30
C ILE A 49 -9.54 -16.46 10.64
N PRO A 50 -9.39 -17.61 9.95
CA PRO A 50 -10.13 -18.82 10.33
C PRO A 50 -9.81 -19.31 11.74
N ALA A 51 -8.55 -19.38 12.11
CA ALA A 51 -8.11 -19.83 13.44
C ALA A 51 -8.53 -18.86 14.57
N ILE A 52 -8.55 -17.56 14.30
CA ILE A 52 -9.09 -16.54 15.24
C ILE A 52 -10.59 -16.76 15.42
N SER A 53 -11.34 -16.98 14.33
CA SER A 53 -12.77 -17.25 14.33
C SER A 53 -13.10 -18.44 15.23
N GLU A 54 -12.38 -19.54 15.07
CA GLU A 54 -12.53 -20.74 15.88
C GLU A 54 -12.14 -20.50 17.35
N ASN A 55 -10.97 -19.92 17.61
CA ASN A 55 -10.45 -19.72 18.97
C ASN A 55 -11.27 -18.72 19.80
N LEU A 56 -11.82 -17.67 19.17
CA LEU A 56 -12.64 -16.66 19.84
C LEU A 56 -14.14 -16.98 19.78
N ASN A 57 -14.54 -18.13 19.23
CA ASN A 57 -15.95 -18.55 19.03
C ASN A 57 -16.78 -17.44 18.36
N ALA A 58 -16.25 -16.83 17.30
CA ALA A 58 -16.86 -15.70 16.63
C ALA A 58 -17.03 -15.97 15.12
N PRO A 59 -18.08 -15.43 14.47
CA PRO A 59 -18.25 -15.57 13.03
C PRO A 59 -17.02 -15.04 12.26
N THR A 60 -16.57 -15.74 11.23
CA THR A 60 -15.44 -15.32 10.39
C THR A 60 -15.62 -13.91 9.82
N ALA A 61 -16.87 -13.54 9.47
CA ALA A 61 -17.21 -12.19 9.04
C ALA A 61 -16.93 -11.14 10.13
N ALA A 62 -17.17 -11.44 11.41
CA ALA A 62 -16.86 -10.52 12.51
C ALA A 62 -15.35 -10.35 12.70
N VAL A 63 -14.57 -11.43 12.55
CA VAL A 63 -13.10 -11.35 12.58
C VAL A 63 -12.58 -10.55 11.38
N GLN A 64 -13.18 -10.71 10.19
CA GLN A 64 -12.83 -9.93 9.00
C GLN A 64 -13.04 -8.41 9.23
N GLN A 65 -14.03 -7.99 10.03
CA GLN A 65 -14.21 -6.57 10.34
C GLN A 65 -13.04 -5.95 11.11
N THR A 66 -12.22 -6.74 11.78
CA THR A 66 -10.98 -6.23 12.40
C THR A 66 -9.96 -5.76 11.35
N MET A 67 -9.91 -6.39 10.18
CA MET A 67 -9.13 -5.93 9.03
C MET A 67 -9.73 -4.65 8.45
N THR A 68 -11.06 -4.57 8.36
CA THR A 68 -11.78 -3.36 7.94
C THR A 68 -11.43 -2.18 8.83
N ALA A 69 -11.45 -2.38 10.16
CA ALA A 69 -11.05 -1.35 11.13
C ALA A 69 -9.59 -0.90 10.92
N PHE A 70 -8.66 -1.85 10.75
CA PHE A 70 -7.27 -1.54 10.44
C PHE A 70 -7.13 -0.66 9.20
N LEU A 71 -7.73 -1.06 8.08
CA LEU A 71 -7.65 -0.35 6.80
C LEU A 71 -8.32 1.03 6.87
N PHE A 72 -9.45 1.13 7.56
CA PHE A 72 -10.18 2.39 7.73
C PHE A 72 -9.33 3.43 8.48
N PHE A 73 -8.79 3.05 9.64
CA PHE A 73 -7.95 3.97 10.40
C PHE A 73 -6.62 4.26 9.73
N PHE A 74 -6.07 3.31 8.96
CA PHE A 74 -4.91 3.58 8.12
C PHE A 74 -5.24 4.64 7.05
N ALA A 75 -6.39 4.50 6.38
CA ALA A 75 -6.85 5.47 5.39
C ALA A 75 -7.00 6.87 6.01
N VAL A 76 -7.76 6.99 7.09
CA VAL A 76 -7.98 8.28 7.78
C VAL A 76 -6.66 8.92 8.18
N MET A 77 -5.76 8.17 8.81
CA MET A 77 -4.50 8.70 9.28
C MET A 77 -3.49 8.99 8.17
N SER A 78 -3.67 8.42 6.98
CA SER A 78 -2.85 8.78 5.81
C SER A 78 -2.98 10.27 5.42
N LEU A 79 -4.12 10.89 5.70
CA LEU A 79 -4.31 12.34 5.54
C LEU A 79 -3.52 13.15 6.57
N TRP A 80 -3.40 12.64 7.81
CA TRP A 80 -2.87 13.42 8.93
C TRP A 80 -1.37 13.28 9.16
N HIS A 81 -0.79 12.12 8.84
CA HIS A 81 0.63 11.86 9.14
C HIS A 81 1.59 12.90 8.52
N GLY A 82 1.33 13.34 7.29
CA GLY A 82 2.11 14.39 6.65
C GLY A 82 2.03 15.70 7.43
N ALA A 83 0.82 16.20 7.66
CA ALA A 83 0.58 17.47 8.36
C ALA A 83 1.09 17.45 9.82
N ILE A 84 0.92 16.34 10.54
CA ILE A 84 1.48 16.16 11.88
C ILE A 84 3.00 16.24 11.84
N SER A 85 3.65 15.61 10.85
CA SER A 85 5.09 15.65 10.74
C SER A 85 5.64 17.02 10.30
N ASP A 86 4.88 17.79 9.54
CA ASP A 86 5.21 19.16 9.17
C ASP A 86 5.10 20.12 10.38
N ALA A 87 4.21 19.81 11.32
CA ALA A 87 4.00 20.64 12.51
C ALA A 87 4.96 20.30 13.68
N TYR A 88 5.21 19.01 13.92
CA TYR A 88 5.94 18.55 15.09
C TYR A 88 7.37 18.06 14.80
N GLY A 89 7.80 18.10 13.53
CA GLY A 89 9.07 17.53 13.06
C GLY A 89 8.88 16.08 12.58
N ARG A 90 9.87 15.53 11.89
CA ARG A 90 9.79 14.19 11.26
C ARG A 90 9.96 13.06 12.27
N ARG A 91 10.94 13.20 13.16
CA ARG A 91 11.34 12.13 14.08
C ARG A 91 10.30 11.81 15.14
N LYS A 92 9.77 12.83 15.82
CA LYS A 92 8.86 12.66 16.96
C LYS A 92 7.58 11.89 16.60
N PRO A 93 6.84 12.23 15.51
CA PRO A 93 5.63 11.48 15.13
C PRO A 93 5.91 10.02 14.75
N VAL A 94 7.04 9.71 14.10
CA VAL A 94 7.43 8.34 13.76
C VAL A 94 7.66 7.51 15.03
N LEU A 95 8.40 8.04 16.00
CA LEU A 95 8.66 7.33 17.27
C LEU A 95 7.37 7.08 18.06
N ILE A 96 6.50 8.08 18.17
CA ILE A 96 5.22 7.96 18.85
C ILE A 96 4.34 6.92 18.15
N SER A 97 4.21 7.00 16.82
CA SER A 97 3.42 6.04 16.04
C SER A 97 3.94 4.61 16.20
N MET A 98 5.25 4.40 16.15
CA MET A 98 5.84 3.08 16.37
C MET A 98 5.63 2.56 17.78
N GLY A 99 5.68 3.44 18.80
CA GLY A 99 5.35 3.09 20.19
C GLY A 99 3.90 2.61 20.34
N PHE A 100 2.95 3.35 19.77
CA PHE A 100 1.53 2.93 19.76
C PHE A 100 1.30 1.66 18.94
N PHE A 101 1.96 1.51 17.80
CA PHE A 101 1.87 0.29 16.99
C PHE A 101 2.37 -0.94 17.77
N LEU A 102 3.49 -0.81 18.49
CA LEU A 102 4.04 -1.85 19.37
C LEU A 102 3.03 -2.23 20.46
N ALA A 103 2.52 -1.24 21.20
CA ALA A 103 1.55 -1.47 22.27
C ALA A 103 0.25 -2.11 21.75
N ALA A 104 -0.23 -1.66 20.59
CA ALA A 104 -1.42 -2.22 19.95
C ALA A 104 -1.18 -3.66 19.45
N SER A 105 0.02 -3.96 18.92
CA SER A 105 0.38 -5.33 18.51
C SER A 105 0.38 -6.27 19.70
N LEU A 106 0.95 -5.83 20.82
CA LEU A 106 0.91 -6.59 22.08
C LEU A 106 -0.54 -6.77 22.56
N GLY A 107 -1.36 -5.71 22.50
CA GLY A 107 -2.78 -5.79 22.83
C GLY A 107 -3.55 -6.77 21.96
N CYS A 108 -3.26 -6.84 20.65
CA CYS A 108 -3.85 -7.85 19.76
C CYS A 108 -3.48 -9.27 20.21
N ALA A 109 -2.21 -9.52 20.58
CA ALA A 109 -1.75 -10.84 21.04
C ALA A 109 -2.49 -11.33 22.28
N PHE A 110 -2.86 -10.42 23.19
CA PHE A 110 -3.59 -10.74 24.42
C PHE A 110 -5.11 -10.58 24.33
N SER A 111 -5.64 -10.29 23.14
CA SER A 111 -7.07 -10.17 22.95
C SER A 111 -7.79 -11.50 23.13
N ASN A 112 -8.85 -11.50 23.93
CA ASN A 112 -9.68 -12.66 24.23
C ASN A 112 -11.11 -12.57 23.68
N ASN A 113 -11.42 -11.52 22.93
CA ASN A 113 -12.65 -11.33 22.16
C ASN A 113 -12.40 -10.45 20.93
N VAL A 114 -13.32 -10.53 19.94
CA VAL A 114 -13.19 -9.82 18.67
C VAL A 114 -13.27 -8.31 18.82
N ALA A 115 -14.07 -7.82 19.77
CA ALA A 115 -14.22 -6.38 19.99
C ALA A 115 -12.90 -5.76 20.46
N LEU A 116 -12.22 -6.37 21.42
CA LEU A 116 -10.91 -5.91 21.89
C LEU A 116 -9.84 -6.01 20.78
N LEU A 117 -9.85 -7.11 20.03
CA LEU A 117 -8.97 -7.26 18.86
C LEU A 117 -9.22 -6.14 17.84
N MET A 118 -10.47 -5.80 17.56
CA MET A 118 -10.85 -4.73 16.64
C MET A 118 -10.31 -3.36 17.09
N VAL A 119 -10.41 -3.04 18.38
CA VAL A 119 -9.87 -1.77 18.94
C VAL A 119 -8.35 -1.70 18.71
N PHE A 120 -7.61 -2.74 19.05
CA PHE A 120 -6.16 -2.74 18.85
C PHE A 120 -5.78 -2.76 17.37
N ARG A 121 -6.52 -3.44 16.50
CA ARG A 121 -6.35 -3.39 15.05
C ARG A 121 -6.60 -1.97 14.50
N ALA A 122 -7.58 -1.24 15.04
CA ALA A 122 -7.80 0.16 14.69
C ALA A 122 -6.60 1.05 15.06
N VAL A 123 -6.01 0.86 16.24
CA VAL A 123 -4.81 1.60 16.67
C VAL A 123 -3.59 1.21 15.82
N GLN A 124 -3.41 -0.08 15.49
CA GLN A 124 -2.38 -0.52 14.55
C GLN A 124 -2.54 0.18 13.19
N GLY A 125 -3.77 0.20 12.63
CA GLY A 125 -4.06 0.87 11.36
C GLY A 125 -3.74 2.36 11.42
N ALA A 126 -4.16 3.04 12.49
CA ALA A 126 -3.90 4.47 12.68
C ALA A 126 -2.42 4.82 12.71
N THR A 127 -1.55 3.90 13.04
CA THR A 127 -0.11 4.15 13.24
C THR A 127 0.79 3.54 12.16
N ALA A 128 0.34 2.50 11.48
CA ALA A 128 1.13 1.74 10.49
C ALA A 128 1.65 2.59 9.31
N GLY A 129 0.89 3.61 8.89
CA GLY A 129 1.23 4.46 7.75
C GLY A 129 2.27 5.54 8.01
N ALA A 130 2.50 5.88 9.28
CA ALA A 130 3.36 7.01 9.66
C ALA A 130 4.77 6.88 9.07
N GLY A 131 5.38 5.72 9.22
CA GLY A 131 6.75 5.46 8.75
C GLY A 131 6.91 5.64 7.24
N THR A 132 5.98 5.13 6.45
CA THR A 132 6.03 5.22 4.98
C THR A 132 5.78 6.65 4.50
N ILE A 133 4.81 7.35 5.07
CA ILE A 133 4.42 8.70 4.63
C ILE A 133 5.50 9.72 5.04
N ILE A 134 5.91 9.70 6.31
CA ILE A 134 6.92 10.62 6.83
C ILE A 134 8.31 10.28 6.26
N GLY A 135 8.61 8.99 6.06
CA GLY A 135 9.86 8.54 5.46
C GLY A 135 10.10 9.11 4.07
N ARG A 136 9.05 9.21 3.24
CA ARG A 136 9.14 9.88 1.92
C ARG A 136 9.45 11.37 2.03
N ALA A 137 8.93 12.04 3.07
CA ALA A 137 9.25 13.44 3.35
C ALA A 137 10.71 13.59 3.75
N VAL A 138 11.23 12.74 4.65
CA VAL A 138 12.64 12.72 5.06
C VAL A 138 13.60 12.53 3.88
N VAL A 139 13.28 11.65 2.94
CA VAL A 139 14.10 11.49 1.73
C VAL A 139 14.13 12.78 0.92
N ARG A 140 13.02 13.50 0.79
CA ARG A 140 12.96 14.78 0.06
C ARG A 140 13.65 15.91 0.80
N ASP A 141 13.63 15.89 2.14
CA ASP A 141 14.30 16.90 2.97
C ASP A 141 15.83 16.78 2.85
N LEU A 142 16.37 15.54 2.78
CA LEU A 142 17.82 15.27 2.82
C LEU A 142 18.48 15.09 1.44
N PHE A 143 17.72 14.64 0.43
CA PHE A 143 18.31 14.25 -0.85
C PHE A 143 17.59 14.92 -2.02
N LYS A 144 18.36 15.28 -3.05
CA LYS A 144 17.85 15.88 -4.29
C LYS A 144 18.27 15.04 -5.51
N GLY A 145 17.54 15.19 -6.61
CA GLY A 145 17.89 14.59 -7.90
C GLY A 145 18.08 13.06 -7.84
N ALA A 146 19.19 12.59 -8.41
CA ALA A 146 19.48 11.15 -8.54
C ALA A 146 19.67 10.43 -7.20
N ALA A 147 20.17 11.09 -6.15
CA ALA A 147 20.34 10.51 -4.83
C ALA A 147 18.99 10.20 -4.18
N ALA A 148 18.03 11.14 -4.22
CA ALA A 148 16.68 10.93 -3.74
C ALA A 148 15.99 9.78 -4.49
N GLN A 149 16.12 9.75 -5.83
CA GLN A 149 15.55 8.71 -6.65
C GLN A 149 16.11 7.32 -6.30
N ARG A 150 17.42 7.20 -6.08
CA ARG A 150 18.07 5.93 -5.70
C ARG A 150 17.54 5.40 -4.36
N ILE A 151 17.46 6.25 -3.34
CA ILE A 151 16.95 5.84 -2.02
C ILE A 151 15.47 5.46 -2.11
N MET A 152 14.65 6.24 -2.81
CA MET A 152 13.23 5.89 -3.03
C MET A 152 13.06 4.56 -3.78
N SER A 153 13.94 4.26 -4.74
CA SER A 153 13.93 2.97 -5.44
C SER A 153 14.28 1.81 -4.50
N HIS A 154 15.24 1.97 -3.61
CA HIS A 154 15.54 0.96 -2.60
C HIS A 154 14.35 0.71 -1.66
N ILE A 155 13.69 1.76 -1.18
CA ILE A 155 12.49 1.65 -0.34
C ILE A 155 11.37 0.94 -1.10
N ALA A 156 11.14 1.30 -2.37
CA ALA A 156 10.11 0.67 -3.21
C ALA A 156 10.41 -0.83 -3.46
N THR A 157 11.67 -1.19 -3.71
CA THR A 157 12.07 -2.59 -3.87
C THR A 157 11.80 -3.38 -2.58
N MET A 158 12.18 -2.85 -1.43
CA MET A 158 11.91 -3.49 -0.14
C MET A 158 10.42 -3.61 0.13
N PHE A 159 9.62 -2.59 -0.19
CA PHE A 159 8.17 -2.64 -0.09
C PHE A 159 7.56 -3.78 -0.92
N THR A 160 8.10 -4.05 -2.12
CA THR A 160 7.61 -5.12 -3.02
C THR A 160 7.91 -6.52 -2.48
N ILE A 161 8.95 -6.69 -1.66
CA ILE A 161 9.30 -7.99 -1.06
C ILE A 161 8.34 -8.36 0.08
N ALA A 162 7.79 -7.39 0.79
CA ALA A 162 6.95 -7.61 1.96
C ALA A 162 5.71 -8.49 1.67
N PRO A 163 4.91 -8.28 0.60
CA PRO A 163 3.76 -9.14 0.29
C PRO A 163 4.11 -10.59 -0.07
N VAL A 164 5.36 -10.87 -0.44
CA VAL A 164 5.83 -12.25 -0.67
C VAL A 164 6.18 -12.92 0.65
N MET A 165 6.93 -12.21 1.51
CA MET A 165 7.44 -12.78 2.75
C MET A 165 6.38 -12.87 3.84
N ALA A 166 5.51 -11.87 3.94
CA ALA A 166 4.53 -11.78 5.02
C ALA A 166 3.56 -12.96 5.06
N PRO A 167 2.96 -13.44 3.96
CA PRO A 167 2.12 -14.62 3.98
C PRO A 167 2.86 -15.91 4.36
N VAL A 168 4.10 -16.06 3.91
CA VAL A 168 4.93 -17.24 4.23
C VAL A 168 5.24 -17.27 5.72
N ILE A 169 5.69 -16.14 6.25
CA ILE A 169 5.99 -16.01 7.69
C ILE A 169 4.70 -16.20 8.50
N GLY A 170 3.59 -15.58 8.10
CA GLY A 170 2.30 -15.71 8.76
C GLY A 170 1.81 -17.18 8.79
N GLY A 171 1.91 -17.89 7.68
CA GLY A 171 1.53 -19.30 7.58
C GLY A 171 2.36 -20.20 8.48
N TRP A 172 3.68 -20.00 8.56
CA TRP A 172 4.55 -20.77 9.43
C TRP A 172 4.30 -20.49 10.92
N PHE A 173 4.15 -19.22 11.28
CA PHE A 173 3.81 -18.86 12.66
C PHE A 173 2.46 -19.45 13.08
N GLN A 174 1.46 -19.44 12.17
CA GLN A 174 0.15 -20.04 12.42
C GLN A 174 0.25 -21.54 12.67
N VAL A 175 1.03 -22.26 11.88
CA VAL A 175 1.15 -23.74 11.96
C VAL A 175 1.99 -24.19 13.17
N TRP A 176 3.11 -23.50 13.46
CA TRP A 176 4.03 -23.92 14.51
C TRP A 176 3.63 -23.47 15.92
N PHE A 177 2.90 -22.36 16.01
CA PHE A 177 2.54 -21.81 17.31
C PHE A 177 1.03 -21.61 17.43
N ASN A 178 0.51 -20.47 17.02
CA ASN A 178 -0.91 -20.11 16.93
C ASN A 178 -1.05 -18.69 16.35
N TRP A 179 -2.28 -18.22 16.13
CA TRP A 179 -2.52 -16.89 15.59
C TRP A 179 -1.97 -15.73 16.45
N ARG A 180 -1.85 -15.89 17.77
CA ARG A 180 -1.29 -14.87 18.66
C ARG A 180 0.19 -14.61 18.40
N SER A 181 0.92 -15.62 17.96
CA SER A 181 2.35 -15.52 17.65
C SER A 181 2.66 -14.52 16.55
N ILE A 182 1.72 -14.30 15.61
CA ILE A 182 1.86 -13.31 14.55
C ILE A 182 1.90 -11.89 15.15
N PHE A 183 1.05 -11.60 16.12
CA PHE A 183 1.07 -10.31 16.80
C PHE A 183 2.30 -10.14 17.72
N ILE A 184 2.79 -11.21 18.33
CA ILE A 184 4.07 -11.21 19.05
C ILE A 184 5.22 -10.90 18.08
N PHE A 185 5.24 -11.53 16.91
CA PHE A 185 6.21 -11.24 15.86
C PHE A 185 6.13 -9.74 15.44
N MET A 186 4.94 -9.20 15.21
CA MET A 186 4.76 -7.77 14.91
C MET A 186 5.25 -6.88 16.06
N THR A 187 5.05 -7.28 17.30
CA THR A 187 5.55 -6.57 18.48
C THR A 187 7.08 -6.53 18.51
N VAL A 188 7.73 -7.68 18.29
CA VAL A 188 9.20 -7.75 18.20
C VAL A 188 9.74 -6.95 17.05
N MET A 189 9.13 -7.06 15.88
CA MET A 189 9.46 -6.25 14.70
C MET A 189 9.33 -4.74 14.99
N ALA A 190 8.23 -4.32 15.60
CA ALA A 190 7.99 -2.93 15.96
C ALA A 190 8.99 -2.42 17.01
N ALA A 191 9.34 -3.24 18.01
CA ALA A 191 10.36 -2.91 19.00
C ALA A 191 11.74 -2.71 18.35
N PHE A 192 12.13 -3.61 17.46
CA PHE A 192 13.37 -3.51 16.70
C PHE A 192 13.41 -2.25 15.83
N ILE A 193 12.32 -1.94 15.10
CA ILE A 193 12.20 -0.73 14.29
C ILE A 193 12.24 0.52 15.18
N LEU A 194 11.54 0.52 16.31
CA LEU A 194 11.51 1.65 17.25
C LEU A 194 12.91 1.96 17.81
N VAL A 195 13.64 0.92 18.25
CA VAL A 195 15.03 1.07 18.72
C VAL A 195 15.95 1.57 17.60
N SER A 196 15.77 1.04 16.39
CA SER A 196 16.52 1.49 15.21
C SER A 196 16.21 2.95 14.88
N CYS A 197 14.95 3.39 14.97
CA CYS A 197 14.55 4.78 14.79
C CYS A 197 15.18 5.70 15.86
N PHE A 198 15.24 5.26 17.12
CA PHE A 198 15.91 6.04 18.16
C PHE A 198 17.38 6.32 17.84
N LYS A 199 18.08 5.37 17.25
CA LYS A 199 19.50 5.45 16.96
C LYS A 199 19.84 6.07 15.59
N LEU A 200 19.04 5.76 14.57
CA LEU A 200 19.40 5.97 13.16
C LEU A 200 18.45 6.92 12.41
N TYR A 201 17.36 7.38 13.02
CA TYR A 201 16.41 8.27 12.36
C TYR A 201 16.63 9.73 12.81
N PRO A 202 17.16 10.62 11.95
CA PRO A 202 17.42 12.00 12.31
C PRO A 202 16.14 12.85 12.33
N GLU A 203 16.19 13.99 13.03
CA GLU A 203 15.24 15.08 12.78
C GLU A 203 15.74 15.88 11.57
N THR A 204 14.90 15.97 10.53
CA THR A 204 15.27 16.61 9.27
C THR A 204 14.55 17.92 9.03
N LEU A 205 13.54 18.26 9.83
CA LEU A 205 12.78 19.48 9.70
C LEU A 205 13.15 20.46 10.84
N PRO A 206 13.91 21.54 10.53
CA PRO A 206 14.25 22.58 11.49
C PRO A 206 13.01 23.20 12.14
N ARG A 207 13.12 23.68 13.37
CA ARG A 207 11.98 24.24 14.11
C ARG A 207 11.39 25.47 13.41
N GLU A 208 12.22 26.23 12.73
CA GLU A 208 11.89 27.45 12.01
C GLU A 208 11.03 27.17 10.75
N GLU A 209 11.19 25.98 10.16
CA GLU A 209 10.46 25.56 8.94
C GLU A 209 9.16 24.82 9.27
N ARG A 210 8.87 24.56 10.55
CA ARG A 210 7.66 23.84 10.95
C ARG A 210 6.43 24.69 10.74
N GLN A 211 5.42 24.09 10.10
CA GLN A 211 4.14 24.74 9.83
C GLN A 211 3.19 24.50 11.02
N ARG A 212 2.41 25.53 11.38
CA ARG A 212 1.36 25.35 12.39
C ARG A 212 0.27 24.42 11.83
N LEU A 213 -0.13 23.41 12.61
CA LEU A 213 -1.23 22.53 12.27
C LEU A 213 -2.54 23.33 12.26
N ASN A 214 -2.99 23.72 11.09
CA ASN A 214 -4.25 24.43 10.90
C ASN A 214 -5.30 23.50 10.32
N ILE A 215 -6.13 22.91 11.18
CA ILE A 215 -7.16 21.93 10.82
C ILE A 215 -8.15 22.49 9.79
N THR A 216 -8.53 23.77 9.95
CA THR A 216 -9.48 24.42 9.03
C THR A 216 -8.88 24.62 7.64
N PHE A 217 -7.63 25.04 7.56
CA PHE A 217 -6.91 25.20 6.30
C PHE A 217 -6.71 23.84 5.61
N LEU A 218 -6.28 22.83 6.36
CA LEU A 218 -6.11 21.46 5.84
C LEU A 218 -7.44 20.90 5.34
N GLY A 219 -8.52 21.02 6.13
CA GLY A 219 -9.85 20.56 5.75
C GLY A 219 -10.33 21.21 4.44
N LYS A 220 -10.19 22.53 4.29
CA LYS A 220 -10.52 23.24 3.05
C LYS A 220 -9.66 22.78 1.86
N SER A 221 -8.36 22.56 2.10
CA SER A 221 -7.43 22.11 1.07
C SER A 221 -7.73 20.67 0.62
N TYR A 222 -8.00 19.78 1.55
CA TYR A 222 -8.45 18.40 1.25
C TYR A 222 -9.77 18.41 0.49
N TRP A 223 -10.74 19.19 0.95
CA TRP A 223 -12.03 19.32 0.27
C TRP A 223 -11.87 19.78 -1.17
N LYS A 224 -11.08 20.85 -1.40
CA LYS A 224 -10.79 21.37 -2.75
C LYS A 224 -10.18 20.30 -3.67
N VAL A 225 -9.21 19.51 -3.19
CA VAL A 225 -8.57 18.45 -3.97
C VAL A 225 -9.53 17.30 -4.22
N MET A 226 -10.24 16.83 -3.19
CA MET A 226 -11.13 15.68 -3.28
C MET A 226 -12.41 15.94 -4.08
N THR A 227 -12.84 17.21 -4.20
CA THR A 227 -14.01 17.59 -5.02
C THR A 227 -13.65 17.94 -6.46
N ALA A 228 -12.37 18.07 -6.80
CA ALA A 228 -11.94 18.27 -8.18
C ALA A 228 -12.20 17.00 -9.01
N MET A 229 -13.19 17.07 -9.92
CA MET A 229 -13.65 15.91 -10.70
C MET A 229 -12.54 15.15 -11.43
N PRO A 230 -11.57 15.82 -12.12
CA PRO A 230 -10.46 15.10 -12.76
C PRO A 230 -9.60 14.33 -11.75
N PHE A 231 -9.36 14.90 -10.57
CA PHE A 231 -8.59 14.24 -9.52
C PHE A 231 -9.37 13.05 -8.91
N LEU A 232 -10.62 13.29 -8.53
CA LEU A 232 -11.46 12.25 -7.93
C LEU A 232 -11.64 11.07 -8.87
N SER A 233 -11.93 11.32 -10.15
CA SER A 233 -12.14 10.26 -11.14
C SER A 233 -10.87 9.46 -11.42
N SER A 234 -9.70 10.11 -11.57
CA SER A 234 -8.43 9.41 -11.75
C SER A 234 -8.04 8.57 -10.52
N CYS A 235 -8.25 9.10 -9.31
CA CYS A 235 -8.00 8.36 -8.06
C CYS A 235 -8.97 7.20 -7.87
N LEU A 236 -10.25 7.36 -8.19
CA LEU A 236 -11.22 6.27 -8.14
C LEU A 236 -10.92 5.19 -9.18
N ALA A 237 -10.52 5.55 -10.41
CA ALA A 237 -10.05 4.58 -11.40
C ALA A 237 -8.89 3.74 -10.83
N LEU A 238 -7.89 4.38 -10.22
CA LEU A 238 -6.77 3.69 -9.59
C LEU A 238 -7.23 2.81 -8.40
N SER A 239 -8.13 3.32 -7.58
CA SER A 239 -8.65 2.58 -6.43
C SER A 239 -9.40 1.32 -6.86
N PHE A 240 -10.28 1.43 -7.86
CA PHE A 240 -11.06 0.28 -8.34
C PHE A 240 -10.18 -0.80 -8.98
N ILE A 241 -9.19 -0.46 -9.82
CA ILE A 241 -8.30 -1.48 -10.36
C ILE A 241 -7.45 -2.14 -9.26
N SER A 242 -7.09 -1.40 -8.21
CA SER A 242 -6.36 -1.94 -7.06
C SER A 242 -7.24 -2.86 -6.21
N ILE A 243 -8.54 -2.54 -6.04
CA ILE A 243 -9.50 -3.41 -5.34
C ILE A 243 -9.65 -4.73 -6.09
N GLY A 244 -9.71 -4.74 -7.42
CA GLY A 244 -9.79 -5.97 -8.22
C GLY A 244 -8.67 -6.97 -7.94
N PHE A 245 -7.49 -6.49 -7.60
CA PHE A 245 -6.39 -7.29 -7.08
C PHE A 245 -6.59 -7.64 -5.59
N PHE A 246 -6.97 -6.65 -4.78
CA PHE A 246 -7.01 -6.76 -3.32
C PHE A 246 -8.09 -7.72 -2.83
N ILE A 247 -9.18 -7.94 -3.60
CA ILE A 247 -10.22 -8.93 -3.27
C ILE A 247 -9.65 -10.35 -3.16
N TYR A 248 -8.69 -10.73 -4.00
CA TYR A 248 -8.05 -12.04 -3.92
C TYR A 248 -7.11 -12.15 -2.72
N ILE A 249 -6.47 -11.05 -2.33
CA ILE A 249 -5.68 -11.00 -1.09
C ILE A 249 -6.61 -11.16 0.12
N LEU A 250 -7.68 -10.35 0.21
CA LEU A 250 -8.64 -10.41 1.31
C LEU A 250 -9.36 -11.74 1.41
N SER A 251 -9.59 -12.40 0.27
CA SER A 251 -10.25 -13.70 0.19
C SER A 251 -9.29 -14.88 0.30
N ALA A 252 -7.97 -14.64 0.34
CA ALA A 252 -6.96 -15.70 0.23
C ALA A 252 -7.21 -16.89 1.17
N PRO A 253 -7.58 -16.72 2.46
CA PRO A 253 -7.85 -17.85 3.34
C PRO A 253 -9.00 -18.73 2.83
N MET A 254 -10.11 -18.11 2.40
CA MET A 254 -11.27 -18.86 1.88
C MET A 254 -11.02 -19.37 0.45
N PHE A 255 -10.41 -18.55 -0.40
CA PHE A 255 -10.12 -18.88 -1.79
C PHE A 255 -9.13 -20.05 -1.90
N LEU A 256 -8.03 -20.01 -1.17
CA LEU A 256 -6.99 -21.03 -1.26
C LEU A 256 -7.35 -22.28 -0.45
N ALA A 257 -7.82 -22.14 0.79
CA ALA A 257 -8.11 -23.30 1.62
C ALA A 257 -9.42 -23.99 1.21
N LYS A 258 -10.53 -23.25 1.11
CA LYS A 258 -11.86 -23.85 0.86
C LYS A 258 -12.04 -24.29 -0.59
N HIS A 259 -11.60 -23.47 -1.56
CA HIS A 259 -11.88 -23.77 -2.99
C HIS A 259 -10.74 -24.50 -3.68
N LEU A 260 -9.49 -24.37 -3.23
CA LEU A 260 -8.34 -25.04 -3.83
C LEU A 260 -7.70 -26.10 -2.94
N GLY A 261 -8.18 -26.29 -1.69
CA GLY A 261 -7.67 -27.31 -0.76
C GLY A 261 -6.23 -27.09 -0.30
N LEU A 262 -5.70 -25.86 -0.40
CA LEU A 262 -4.32 -25.55 -0.05
C LEU A 262 -4.18 -25.26 1.46
N LYS A 263 -3.07 -25.73 2.04
CA LYS A 263 -2.69 -25.39 3.42
C LYS A 263 -2.12 -23.98 3.51
N GLU A 264 -2.14 -23.39 4.71
CA GLU A 264 -1.65 -22.02 4.95
C GLU A 264 -0.20 -21.81 4.51
N THR A 265 0.65 -22.83 4.66
CA THR A 265 2.05 -22.82 4.20
C THR A 265 2.22 -22.81 2.69
N GLN A 266 1.17 -23.13 1.92
CA GLN A 266 1.18 -23.20 0.46
C GLN A 266 0.67 -21.92 -0.20
N TYR A 267 0.26 -20.90 0.55
CA TYR A 267 -0.27 -19.64 0.02
C TYR A 267 0.76 -18.86 -0.82
N ILE A 268 2.03 -19.19 -0.70
CA ILE A 268 3.10 -18.69 -1.58
C ILE A 268 2.77 -18.88 -3.06
N VAL A 269 1.98 -19.92 -3.42
CA VAL A 269 1.55 -20.21 -4.80
C VAL A 269 0.72 -19.08 -5.41
N LEU A 270 0.01 -18.29 -4.60
CA LEU A 270 -0.71 -17.10 -5.04
C LEU A 270 0.20 -15.86 -4.98
N PHE A 271 0.81 -15.61 -3.83
CA PHE A 271 1.49 -14.34 -3.55
C PHE A 271 2.78 -14.16 -4.34
N LEU A 272 3.57 -15.21 -4.55
CA LEU A 272 4.84 -15.11 -5.28
C LEU A 272 4.63 -14.77 -6.77
N PRO A 273 3.76 -15.48 -7.53
CA PRO A 273 3.52 -15.13 -8.93
C PRO A 273 2.87 -13.75 -9.10
N MET A 274 1.97 -13.34 -8.18
CA MET A 274 1.38 -12.00 -8.19
C MET A 274 2.45 -10.91 -8.00
N SER A 275 3.39 -11.12 -7.08
CA SER A 275 4.50 -10.16 -6.85
C SER A 275 5.46 -10.11 -8.04
N ILE A 276 5.75 -11.24 -8.67
CA ILE A 276 6.54 -11.27 -9.91
C ILE A 276 5.83 -10.50 -11.02
N ALA A 277 4.52 -10.72 -11.19
CA ALA A 277 3.71 -10.00 -12.17
C ALA A 277 3.69 -8.48 -11.89
N MET A 278 3.63 -8.07 -10.62
CA MET A 278 3.71 -6.66 -10.22
C MET A 278 5.06 -6.03 -10.60
N VAL A 279 6.17 -6.72 -10.35
CA VAL A 279 7.53 -6.26 -10.73
C VAL A 279 7.66 -6.15 -12.24
N ILE A 280 7.23 -7.18 -12.99
CA ILE A 280 7.29 -7.19 -14.46
C ILE A 280 6.40 -6.06 -15.02
N GLY A 281 5.18 -5.88 -14.51
CA GLY A 281 4.28 -4.82 -14.95
C GLY A 281 4.84 -3.42 -14.69
N ALA A 282 5.41 -3.18 -13.51
CA ALA A 282 6.08 -1.92 -13.19
C ALA A 282 7.30 -1.68 -14.10
N TRP A 283 8.07 -2.70 -14.40
CA TRP A 283 9.21 -2.62 -15.33
C TRP A 283 8.75 -2.29 -16.75
N ILE A 284 7.67 -2.93 -17.26
CA ILE A 284 7.06 -2.60 -18.56
C ILE A 284 6.60 -1.15 -18.56
N SER A 285 5.89 -0.69 -17.50
CA SER A 285 5.44 0.70 -17.38
C SER A 285 6.62 1.69 -17.47
N GLY A 286 7.72 1.39 -16.77
CA GLY A 286 8.95 2.18 -16.83
C GLY A 286 9.58 2.23 -18.23
N ARG A 287 9.55 1.11 -18.97
CA ARG A 287 10.03 1.03 -20.38
C ARG A 287 9.14 1.80 -21.36
N CYS A 288 7.85 1.94 -21.06
CA CYS A 288 6.91 2.74 -21.86
C CYS A 288 7.07 4.24 -21.60
N ALA A 289 7.60 4.63 -20.44
CA ALA A 289 7.82 6.02 -20.08
C ALA A 289 8.76 6.72 -21.09
N GLY A 290 8.36 7.91 -21.56
CA GLY A 290 9.08 8.67 -22.58
C GLY A 290 8.92 8.16 -24.02
N LYS A 291 8.40 6.94 -24.23
CA LYS A 291 8.16 6.39 -25.59
C LYS A 291 6.71 6.50 -26.03
N MET A 292 5.78 6.51 -25.07
CA MET A 292 4.34 6.69 -25.33
C MET A 292 3.69 7.54 -24.24
N SER A 293 2.50 8.06 -24.54
CA SER A 293 1.77 8.85 -23.57
C SER A 293 1.30 8.00 -22.37
N GLY A 294 1.22 8.61 -21.18
CA GLY A 294 0.71 7.93 -19.97
C GLY A 294 -0.67 7.32 -20.22
N MET A 295 -1.56 7.98 -20.98
CA MET A 295 -2.89 7.44 -21.32
C MET A 295 -2.82 6.17 -22.17
N LYS A 296 -1.86 6.06 -23.10
CA LYS A 296 -1.65 4.82 -23.87
C LYS A 296 -1.18 3.68 -22.97
N THR A 297 -0.25 3.96 -22.04
CA THR A 297 0.23 2.98 -21.06
C THR A 297 -0.92 2.49 -20.15
N ILE A 298 -1.79 3.40 -19.69
CA ILE A 298 -2.99 3.07 -18.93
C ILE A 298 -3.93 2.19 -19.76
N GLY A 299 -4.17 2.55 -21.02
CA GLY A 299 -5.02 1.77 -21.94
C GLY A 299 -4.53 0.33 -22.13
N ILE A 300 -3.22 0.12 -22.31
CA ILE A 300 -2.62 -1.22 -22.40
C ILE A 300 -2.91 -2.01 -21.10
N GLY A 301 -2.67 -1.40 -19.93
CA GLY A 301 -2.97 -2.05 -18.65
C GLY A 301 -4.45 -2.44 -18.52
N PHE A 302 -5.38 -1.57 -18.92
CA PHE A 302 -6.82 -1.87 -18.90
C PHE A 302 -7.20 -2.99 -19.88
N ILE A 303 -6.60 -3.06 -21.06
CA ILE A 303 -6.82 -4.16 -22.01
C ILE A 303 -6.36 -5.48 -21.38
N VAL A 304 -5.16 -5.54 -20.81
CA VAL A 304 -4.64 -6.74 -20.14
C VAL A 304 -5.54 -7.16 -18.98
N MET A 305 -5.97 -6.21 -18.13
CA MET A 305 -6.90 -6.49 -17.03
C MET A 305 -8.27 -6.99 -17.54
N SER A 306 -8.78 -6.44 -18.65
CA SER A 306 -10.06 -6.85 -19.22
C SER A 306 -10.00 -8.28 -19.76
N VAL A 307 -8.95 -8.62 -20.49
CA VAL A 307 -8.71 -10.00 -20.96
C VAL A 307 -8.62 -10.96 -19.76
N ALA A 308 -7.89 -10.55 -18.72
CA ALA A 308 -7.75 -11.34 -17.50
C ALA A 308 -9.07 -11.54 -16.76
N ALA A 309 -9.85 -10.47 -16.55
CA ALA A 309 -11.12 -10.53 -15.82
C ALA A 309 -12.20 -11.33 -16.57
N ILE A 310 -12.32 -11.13 -17.89
CA ILE A 310 -13.24 -11.93 -18.73
C ILE A 310 -12.78 -13.39 -18.75
N GLY A 311 -11.50 -13.64 -18.97
CA GLY A 311 -10.93 -14.99 -18.95
C GLY A 311 -11.14 -15.69 -17.59
N ASN A 312 -11.06 -14.95 -16.48
CA ASN A 312 -11.34 -15.48 -15.14
C ASN A 312 -12.80 -15.97 -15.01
N VAL A 313 -13.76 -15.17 -15.48
CA VAL A 313 -15.19 -15.58 -15.48
C VAL A 313 -15.41 -16.80 -16.37
N VAL A 314 -14.89 -16.78 -17.60
CA VAL A 314 -15.04 -17.88 -18.55
C VAL A 314 -14.46 -19.19 -18.01
N LEU A 315 -13.23 -19.14 -17.47
CA LEU A 315 -12.59 -20.33 -16.90
C LEU A 315 -13.35 -20.89 -15.70
N ASN A 316 -13.88 -20.02 -14.81
CA ASN A 316 -14.70 -20.49 -13.67
C ASN A 316 -16.07 -21.03 -14.05
N ILE A 317 -16.58 -20.74 -15.27
CA ILE A 317 -17.80 -21.36 -15.81
C ILE A 317 -17.47 -22.71 -16.46
N MET A 318 -16.35 -22.81 -17.17
CA MET A 318 -16.04 -23.98 -18.03
C MET A 318 -15.26 -25.06 -17.30
N VAL A 319 -14.47 -24.72 -16.28
CA VAL A 319 -13.52 -25.63 -15.62
C VAL A 319 -13.69 -25.57 -14.11
N ALA A 320 -13.66 -26.74 -13.46
CA ALA A 320 -13.64 -26.78 -11.99
C ALA A 320 -12.38 -26.07 -11.44
N PRO A 321 -12.49 -25.41 -10.26
CA PRO A 321 -11.37 -24.73 -9.66
C PRO A 321 -10.18 -25.67 -9.43
N ALA A 322 -9.05 -25.39 -10.08
CA ALA A 322 -7.82 -26.16 -9.96
C ALA A 322 -6.60 -25.30 -10.34
N LEU A 323 -5.42 -25.67 -9.82
CA LEU A 323 -4.16 -25.08 -10.24
C LEU A 323 -3.72 -25.65 -11.61
N PRO A 324 -3.11 -24.83 -12.49
CA PRO A 324 -2.84 -23.38 -12.33
C PRO A 324 -3.95 -22.46 -12.85
N TRP A 325 -5.04 -22.99 -13.44
CA TRP A 325 -6.02 -22.25 -14.25
C TRP A 325 -6.76 -21.17 -13.45
N THR A 326 -7.06 -21.45 -12.19
CA THR A 326 -7.78 -20.51 -11.33
C THR A 326 -6.91 -19.31 -10.94
N LEU A 327 -5.58 -19.44 -10.91
CA LEU A 327 -4.67 -18.35 -10.54
C LEU A 327 -4.18 -17.54 -11.75
N ALA A 328 -4.05 -18.15 -12.92
CA ALA A 328 -3.47 -17.53 -14.10
C ALA A 328 -4.16 -16.19 -14.48
N PRO A 329 -5.50 -16.07 -14.51
CA PRO A 329 -6.15 -14.80 -14.79
C PRO A 329 -5.89 -13.74 -13.72
N VAL A 330 -5.81 -14.13 -12.45
CA VAL A 330 -5.53 -13.21 -11.35
C VAL A 330 -4.12 -12.63 -11.47
N ILE A 331 -3.15 -13.47 -11.79
CA ILE A 331 -1.76 -13.05 -12.03
C ILE A 331 -1.67 -12.09 -13.23
N LEU A 332 -2.38 -12.40 -14.31
CA LEU A 332 -2.45 -11.55 -15.50
C LEU A 332 -3.12 -10.20 -15.20
N TYR A 333 -4.17 -10.18 -14.35
CA TYR A 333 -4.81 -8.95 -13.90
C TYR A 333 -3.83 -8.06 -13.15
N VAL A 334 -3.04 -8.63 -12.23
CA VAL A 334 -2.01 -7.91 -11.47
C VAL A 334 -0.95 -7.30 -12.40
N LEU A 335 -0.54 -8.02 -13.43
CA LEU A 335 0.38 -7.50 -14.45
C LEU A 335 -0.20 -6.24 -15.12
N GLY A 336 -1.45 -6.30 -15.59
CA GLY A 336 -2.13 -5.16 -16.21
C GLY A 336 -2.28 -3.98 -15.26
N MET A 337 -2.66 -4.24 -14.00
CA MET A 337 -2.75 -3.23 -12.94
C MET A 337 -1.39 -2.55 -12.72
N ALA A 338 -0.32 -3.31 -12.62
CA ALA A 338 1.03 -2.77 -12.39
C ALA A 338 1.57 -1.96 -13.59
N ILE A 339 1.11 -2.24 -14.82
CA ILE A 339 1.39 -1.41 -16.00
C ILE A 339 0.68 -0.05 -15.90
N ALA A 340 -0.61 -0.03 -15.49
CA ALA A 340 -1.44 1.17 -15.49
C ALA A 340 -1.17 2.09 -14.29
N SER A 341 -0.95 1.53 -13.10
CA SER A 341 -0.94 2.27 -11.82
C SER A 341 0.08 3.39 -11.73
N PRO A 342 1.34 3.27 -12.19
CA PRO A 342 2.31 4.37 -12.10
C PRO A 342 1.87 5.58 -12.92
N SER A 343 1.34 5.37 -14.13
CA SER A 343 0.86 6.45 -14.99
C SER A 343 -0.40 7.11 -14.44
N LEU A 344 -1.35 6.33 -13.88
CA LEU A 344 -2.53 6.88 -13.21
C LEU A 344 -2.15 7.72 -11.98
N THR A 345 -1.20 7.25 -11.19
CA THR A 345 -0.69 7.98 -10.03
C THR A 345 -0.10 9.32 -10.44
N LEU A 346 0.78 9.34 -11.45
CA LEU A 346 1.42 10.56 -11.93
C LEU A 346 0.39 11.57 -12.47
N ILE A 347 -0.52 11.11 -13.33
CA ILE A 347 -1.58 11.96 -13.90
C ILE A 347 -2.42 12.61 -12.79
N SER A 348 -2.78 11.84 -11.74
CA SER A 348 -3.55 12.40 -10.61
C SER A 348 -2.75 13.46 -9.85
N LEU A 349 -1.47 13.24 -9.58
CA LEU A 349 -0.63 14.17 -8.82
C LEU A 349 -0.26 15.42 -9.63
N ASP A 350 -0.17 15.31 -10.94
CA ASP A 350 0.16 16.43 -11.84
C ASP A 350 -0.99 17.43 -11.99
N LEU A 351 -2.21 17.07 -11.58
CA LEU A 351 -3.33 18.02 -11.46
C LEU A 351 -3.09 19.07 -10.37
N PHE A 352 -2.26 18.77 -9.37
CA PHE A 352 -1.93 19.67 -8.26
C PHE A 352 -0.41 19.81 -8.05
N PRO A 353 0.32 20.41 -9.02
CA PRO A 353 1.79 20.43 -8.99
C PRO A 353 2.37 21.17 -7.78
N SER A 354 1.69 22.22 -7.30
CA SER A 354 2.08 22.98 -6.11
C SER A 354 1.73 22.30 -4.77
N GLN A 355 0.85 21.28 -4.80
CA GLN A 355 0.33 20.59 -3.61
C GLN A 355 0.41 19.06 -3.76
N ARG A 356 1.43 18.53 -4.45
CA ARG A 356 1.58 17.09 -4.70
C ARG A 356 1.55 16.22 -3.44
N GLY A 357 2.10 16.72 -2.32
CA GLY A 357 2.08 16.01 -1.04
C GLY A 357 0.66 15.80 -0.51
N LEU A 358 -0.16 16.87 -0.55
CA LEU A 358 -1.56 16.85 -0.16
C LEU A 358 -2.38 15.95 -1.10
N ALA A 359 -2.17 16.07 -2.41
CA ALA A 359 -2.81 15.21 -3.41
C ALA A 359 -2.45 13.72 -3.20
N SER A 360 -1.20 13.40 -2.89
CA SER A 360 -0.77 12.03 -2.56
C SER A 360 -1.45 11.48 -1.31
N SER A 361 -1.66 12.31 -0.28
CA SER A 361 -2.41 11.90 0.93
C SER A 361 -3.87 11.63 0.61
N CYS A 362 -4.53 12.48 -0.20
CA CYS A 362 -5.90 12.26 -0.68
C CYS A 362 -6.01 10.96 -1.51
N GLN A 363 -5.08 10.72 -2.43
CA GLN A 363 -5.04 9.50 -3.22
C GLN A 363 -4.88 8.25 -2.33
N GLY A 364 -3.98 8.29 -1.36
CA GLY A 364 -3.79 7.21 -0.38
C GLY A 364 -5.05 6.95 0.44
N PHE A 365 -5.72 8.02 0.91
CA PHE A 365 -6.99 7.93 1.62
C PHE A 365 -8.08 7.26 0.77
N LEU A 366 -8.26 7.70 -0.48
CA LEU A 366 -9.25 7.10 -1.39
C LEU A 366 -8.97 5.63 -1.66
N SER A 367 -7.72 5.26 -1.93
CA SER A 367 -7.33 3.87 -2.22
C SER A 367 -7.49 2.95 -1.01
N LEU A 368 -7.00 3.37 0.17
CA LEU A 368 -7.13 2.58 1.40
C LEU A 368 -8.57 2.56 1.91
N GLY A 369 -9.30 3.67 1.79
CA GLY A 369 -10.71 3.76 2.13
C GLY A 369 -11.57 2.83 1.27
N ALA A 370 -11.33 2.80 -0.03
CA ALA A 370 -11.98 1.89 -0.95
C ALA A 370 -11.64 0.41 -0.62
N SER A 371 -10.38 0.12 -0.27
CA SER A 371 -9.97 -1.21 0.21
C SER A 371 -10.63 -1.59 1.53
N SER A 372 -10.81 -0.63 2.44
CA SER A 372 -11.54 -0.83 3.70
C SER A 372 -13.02 -1.15 3.46
N LEU A 373 -13.67 -0.41 2.57
CA LEU A 373 -15.05 -0.70 2.18
C LEU A 373 -15.17 -2.10 1.56
N MET A 374 -14.26 -2.47 0.65
CA MET A 374 -14.25 -3.82 0.10
C MET A 374 -14.04 -4.88 1.18
N SER A 375 -13.14 -4.65 2.13
CA SER A 375 -12.92 -5.55 3.26
C SER A 375 -14.20 -5.74 4.11
N ALA A 376 -15.01 -4.69 4.28
CA ALA A 376 -16.27 -4.78 5.01
C ALA A 376 -17.29 -5.70 4.35
N PHE A 377 -17.29 -5.75 3.02
CA PHE A 377 -18.28 -6.49 2.23
C PHE A 377 -17.74 -7.79 1.63
N ILE A 378 -16.45 -8.07 1.73
CA ILE A 378 -15.82 -9.21 1.05
C ILE A 378 -16.45 -10.57 1.42
N ALA A 379 -16.96 -10.69 2.65
CA ALA A 379 -17.60 -11.91 3.13
C ALA A 379 -18.82 -12.33 2.30
N PHE A 380 -19.50 -11.40 1.63
CA PHE A 380 -20.61 -11.70 0.74
C PHE A 380 -20.18 -12.35 -0.58
N PHE A 381 -18.91 -12.23 -0.96
CA PHE A 381 -18.37 -12.71 -2.23
C PHE A 381 -17.54 -14.01 -2.11
N TRP A 382 -17.36 -14.54 -0.89
CA TRP A 382 -16.57 -15.76 -0.66
C TRP A 382 -17.25 -17.08 -1.08
N GLY A 383 -18.52 -17.03 -1.47
CA GLY A 383 -19.33 -18.23 -1.70
C GLY A 383 -18.72 -19.18 -2.72
N THR A 384 -18.27 -18.67 -3.86
CA THR A 384 -17.68 -19.44 -4.96
C THR A 384 -16.52 -18.69 -5.60
N THR A 385 -15.65 -19.39 -6.34
CA THR A 385 -14.60 -18.78 -7.16
C THR A 385 -15.21 -17.93 -8.28
N LEU A 386 -16.37 -18.34 -8.81
CA LEU A 386 -17.11 -17.59 -9.82
C LEU A 386 -17.64 -16.25 -9.30
N SER A 387 -18.11 -16.17 -8.04
CA SER A 387 -18.54 -14.90 -7.45
C SER A 387 -17.38 -13.91 -7.32
N LEU A 388 -16.18 -14.38 -6.96
CA LEU A 388 -14.97 -13.55 -6.93
C LEU A 388 -14.58 -13.08 -8.34
N ALA A 389 -14.71 -13.95 -9.37
CA ALA A 389 -14.40 -13.59 -10.75
C ALA A 389 -15.35 -12.50 -11.28
N TRP A 390 -16.66 -12.62 -11.04
CA TRP A 390 -17.64 -11.58 -11.38
C TRP A 390 -17.37 -10.29 -10.62
N THR A 391 -17.05 -10.35 -9.33
CA THR A 391 -16.71 -9.17 -8.53
C THR A 391 -15.51 -8.43 -9.13
N MET A 392 -14.46 -9.15 -9.52
CA MET A 392 -13.27 -8.55 -10.17
C MET A 392 -13.66 -7.85 -11.49
N LEU A 393 -14.50 -8.48 -12.33
CA LEU A 393 -14.93 -7.90 -13.60
C LEU A 393 -15.80 -6.65 -13.40
N ILE A 394 -16.74 -6.68 -12.46
CA ILE A 394 -17.59 -5.52 -12.12
C ILE A 394 -16.75 -4.36 -11.59
N ILE A 395 -15.82 -4.63 -10.70
CA ILE A 395 -14.92 -3.62 -10.14
C ILE A 395 -14.04 -3.00 -11.24
N LEU A 396 -13.52 -3.81 -12.16
CA LEU A 396 -12.77 -3.29 -13.31
C LEU A 396 -13.64 -2.40 -14.19
N ALA A 397 -14.90 -2.75 -14.43
CA ALA A 397 -15.84 -1.93 -15.19
C ALA A 397 -16.05 -0.55 -14.53
N PHE A 398 -16.20 -0.49 -13.20
CA PHE A 398 -16.25 0.78 -12.48
C PHE A 398 -14.93 1.57 -12.66
N GLY A 399 -13.78 0.91 -12.57
CA GLY A 399 -12.49 1.54 -12.85
C GLY A 399 -12.41 2.15 -14.26
N ALA A 400 -12.92 1.43 -15.27
CA ALA A 400 -12.99 1.92 -16.65
C ALA A 400 -13.95 3.12 -16.79
N ILE A 401 -15.12 3.08 -16.14
CA ILE A 401 -16.08 4.20 -16.13
C ILE A 401 -15.41 5.46 -15.57
N PHE A 402 -14.73 5.36 -14.42
CA PHE A 402 -14.04 6.50 -13.83
C PHE A 402 -12.87 7.00 -14.68
N LEU A 403 -12.18 6.12 -15.40
CA LEU A 403 -11.17 6.53 -16.37
C LEU A 403 -11.78 7.33 -17.54
N LEU A 404 -12.94 6.91 -18.04
CA LEU A 404 -13.67 7.63 -19.09
C LEU A 404 -14.16 9.01 -18.60
N ILE A 405 -14.67 9.08 -17.36
CA ILE A 405 -15.05 10.36 -16.73
C ILE A 405 -13.83 11.28 -16.63
N TYR A 406 -12.68 10.77 -16.21
CA TYR A 406 -11.43 11.54 -16.20
C TYR A 406 -11.09 12.10 -17.57
N GLN A 407 -11.15 11.28 -18.63
CA GLN A 407 -10.86 11.71 -19.99
C GLN A 407 -11.84 12.78 -20.50
N ALA A 408 -13.11 12.68 -20.14
CA ALA A 408 -14.13 13.66 -20.49
C ALA A 408 -13.90 15.00 -19.78
N THR A 409 -13.55 14.96 -18.47
CA THR A 409 -13.36 16.18 -17.66
C THR A 409 -12.07 16.94 -17.95
N VAL A 410 -11.05 16.28 -18.50
CA VAL A 410 -9.79 16.95 -18.91
C VAL A 410 -9.89 17.55 -20.32
N LYS A 411 -10.82 17.05 -21.16
CA LYS A 411 -11.05 17.60 -22.52
C LYS A 411 -12.06 18.75 -22.54
N ALA A 412 -12.90 18.87 -21.51
CA ALA A 412 -13.83 19.97 -21.31
C ALA A 412 -13.14 21.16 -20.63
#